data_04726ca86718e14245e2a9005093c37d
#
_entry.id   04726ca86718e14245e2a9005093c37d
#
_cell.length_a   1.000
_cell.length_b   1.000
_cell.length_c   1.000
_cell.angle_alpha   90.00
_cell.angle_beta   90.00
_cell.angle_gamma   90.00
#
_symmetry.space_group_name_H-M   'P 1'
#
loop_
_entity.id
_entity.type
_entity.pdbx_description
1 polymer ?
#
loop_
_entity_poly.entity_id
_entity_poly.type
_entity_poly.pdbx_seq_one_letter_code
_entity_poly.pdbx_strand_id
1 'polypeptide(L)'
;VHKEFGALGLDATSLDYGTAWINHPMVNKTILNAKKVCDVLVVLPHAGVEDMVVPLPEWRARYREFVDMGADAVIASHPHTPQGWEEYKGKMIYYSLGNFFFQLFSSQHGANWYKGLVVEMNIDENKNLSFDVHNTKFSKFSLEHDETIECKKYNDYLCELLSNEDKYWDYLNRDLKALWPEYKLYLLRGLAAIAPTTNIHVLSHAAYGLLKGPDIPMMLNNFQCESHRWAIERMLRMQ
;
A
#
# COMPACT_ATOMS: atom_id res chain seq x y z
N VAL A 1 7.77 0.18 -6.84
CA VAL A 1 7.81 0.41 -5.37
C VAL A 1 7.80 1.89 -5.06
N HIS A 2 7.56 2.25 -3.80
CA HIS A 2 7.76 3.60 -3.31
C HIS A 2 9.22 4.03 -3.47
N LYS A 3 9.43 5.35 -3.53
CA LYS A 3 10.76 5.92 -3.59
C LYS A 3 11.61 5.60 -2.35
N GLU A 4 10.99 5.41 -1.19
CA GLU A 4 11.71 5.09 0.04
C GLU A 4 12.47 3.76 0.00
N PHE A 5 11.92 2.75 -0.68
CA PHE A 5 12.63 1.48 -0.86
C PHE A 5 13.70 1.56 -1.94
N GLY A 6 13.59 2.54 -2.83
CA GLY A 6 14.68 2.96 -3.69
C GLY A 6 15.66 3.90 -2.99
N ALA A 7 15.27 4.44 -1.83
CA ALA A 7 15.98 5.53 -1.14
C ALA A 7 17.32 5.14 -0.51
N LEU A 8 17.66 3.89 -0.48
CA LEU A 8 19.05 3.50 -0.23
C LEU A 8 19.97 3.81 -1.43
N GLY A 9 19.51 4.70 -2.30
CA GLY A 9 20.27 5.20 -3.44
C GLY A 9 20.23 4.31 -4.68
N LEU A 10 19.39 3.28 -4.65
CA LEU A 10 19.36 2.24 -5.68
C LEU A 10 18.02 2.27 -6.43
N ASP A 11 17.70 3.37 -7.09
CA ASP A 11 16.61 3.32 -8.03
C ASP A 11 17.12 2.75 -9.37
N ALA A 12 16.37 1.79 -9.91
CA ALA A 12 16.73 1.10 -11.15
C ALA A 12 16.53 1.98 -12.41
N THR A 13 16.62 3.29 -12.28
CA THR A 13 16.50 4.25 -13.38
C THR A 13 17.84 4.63 -13.99
N SER A 14 18.92 4.30 -13.29
CA SER A 14 20.29 4.36 -13.79
C SER A 14 20.75 2.98 -14.27
N LEU A 15 21.99 2.85 -14.69
CA LEU A 15 22.61 1.56 -14.99
C LEU A 15 22.93 0.73 -13.75
N ASP A 16 22.55 1.22 -12.56
CA ASP A 16 22.76 0.56 -11.29
C ASP A 16 21.59 -0.35 -10.90
N TYR A 17 21.87 -1.32 -10.03
CA TYR A 17 20.86 -2.19 -9.46
C TYR A 17 19.97 -1.42 -8.47
N GLY A 18 18.69 -1.78 -8.40
CA GLY A 18 17.78 -1.16 -7.44
C GLY A 18 16.31 -1.49 -7.71
N THR A 19 15.43 -0.76 -7.04
CA THR A 19 13.99 -0.87 -7.21
C THR A 19 13.47 0.23 -8.14
N ALA A 20 12.53 -0.12 -9.04
CA ALA A 20 11.89 0.86 -9.91
C ALA A 20 10.96 1.77 -9.09
N TRP A 21 11.30 3.05 -8.98
CA TRP A 21 10.40 4.02 -8.36
C TRP A 21 9.13 4.17 -9.19
N ILE A 22 7.97 3.88 -8.58
CA ILE A 22 6.68 3.73 -9.26
C ILE A 22 6.21 4.98 -10.02
N ASN A 23 6.60 6.18 -9.57
CA ASN A 23 6.26 7.47 -10.20
C ASN A 23 7.38 8.03 -11.10
N HIS A 24 8.43 7.24 -11.35
CA HIS A 24 9.47 7.68 -12.27
C HIS A 24 8.94 7.69 -13.72
N PRO A 25 9.21 8.74 -14.52
CA PRO A 25 8.73 8.83 -15.92
C PRO A 25 9.09 7.64 -16.80
N MET A 26 10.20 6.96 -16.50
CA MET A 26 10.62 5.76 -17.22
C MET A 26 9.64 4.59 -17.03
N VAL A 27 8.90 4.51 -15.93
CA VAL A 27 7.90 3.44 -15.68
C VAL A 27 6.81 3.53 -16.74
N ASN A 28 6.30 4.72 -17.01
CA ASN A 28 5.28 4.94 -18.04
C ASN A 28 5.78 4.47 -19.42
N LYS A 29 7.00 4.89 -19.78
CA LYS A 29 7.63 4.48 -21.04
C LYS A 29 7.83 2.97 -21.09
N THR A 30 8.21 2.35 -20.01
CA THR A 30 8.41 0.88 -19.92
C THR A 30 7.10 0.15 -20.14
N ILE A 31 6.00 0.56 -19.48
CA ILE A 31 4.68 -0.04 -19.66
C ILE A 31 4.20 0.08 -21.12
N LEU A 32 4.28 1.28 -21.70
CA LEU A 32 3.91 1.53 -23.10
C LEU A 32 4.72 0.70 -24.09
N ASN A 33 6.01 0.48 -23.81
CA ASN A 33 6.88 -0.32 -24.68
C ASN A 33 6.64 -1.82 -24.48
N ALA A 34 6.46 -2.28 -23.25
CA ALA A 34 6.16 -3.68 -22.94
C ALA A 34 4.87 -4.13 -23.65
N LYS A 35 3.82 -3.30 -23.61
CA LYS A 35 2.54 -3.63 -24.25
C LYS A 35 2.66 -3.82 -25.78
N LYS A 36 3.65 -3.25 -26.43
CA LYS A 36 3.88 -3.44 -27.89
C LYS A 36 4.46 -4.81 -28.23
N VAL A 37 5.03 -5.52 -27.25
CA VAL A 37 5.80 -6.74 -27.49
C VAL A 37 5.29 -7.95 -26.69
N CYS A 38 4.19 -7.78 -25.94
CA CYS A 38 3.56 -8.86 -25.19
C CYS A 38 2.04 -8.87 -25.42
N ASP A 39 1.44 -10.05 -25.36
CA ASP A 39 -0.02 -10.23 -25.48
C ASP A 39 -0.73 -9.75 -24.21
N VAL A 40 -0.20 -10.11 -23.05
CA VAL A 40 -0.75 -9.77 -21.73
C VAL A 40 0.31 -9.06 -20.91
N LEU A 41 -0.05 -7.91 -20.32
CA LEU A 41 0.79 -7.12 -19.45
C LEU A 41 0.15 -6.97 -18.08
N VAL A 42 0.78 -7.53 -17.07
CA VAL A 42 0.39 -7.35 -15.67
C VAL A 42 1.39 -6.46 -14.96
N VAL A 43 0.89 -5.42 -14.30
CA VAL A 43 1.74 -4.52 -13.50
C VAL A 43 1.59 -4.89 -12.02
N LEU A 44 2.73 -5.08 -11.33
CA LEU A 44 2.78 -5.49 -9.94
C LEU A 44 3.36 -4.34 -9.08
N PRO A 45 2.56 -3.35 -8.67
CA PRO A 45 3.03 -2.26 -7.84
C PRO A 45 3.25 -2.71 -6.39
N HIS A 46 4.21 -2.08 -5.71
CA HIS A 46 4.40 -2.24 -4.28
C HIS A 46 4.40 -0.85 -3.63
N ALA A 47 3.21 -0.38 -3.26
CA ALA A 47 2.99 0.97 -2.73
C ALA A 47 1.66 1.06 -1.98
N GLY A 48 1.55 2.01 -1.05
CA GLY A 48 0.36 2.24 -0.24
C GLY A 48 0.72 2.83 1.13
N VAL A 49 -0.24 2.91 2.00
CA VAL A 49 -0.07 3.21 3.42
C VAL A 49 -0.33 1.94 4.21
N GLU A 50 0.60 1.57 5.08
CA GLU A 50 0.46 0.39 5.93
C GLU A 50 -0.81 0.48 6.80
N ASP A 51 -1.43 -0.68 7.03
CA ASP A 51 -2.66 -0.88 7.81
C ASP A 51 -3.93 -0.17 7.29
N MET A 52 -3.87 0.58 6.19
CA MET A 52 -5.06 1.16 5.57
C MET A 52 -5.79 0.16 4.67
N VAL A 53 -7.11 0.06 4.82
CA VAL A 53 -7.96 -0.86 4.02
C VAL A 53 -8.52 -0.23 2.74
N VAL A 54 -8.29 1.06 2.52
CA VAL A 54 -8.57 1.74 1.25
C VAL A 54 -7.31 2.43 0.74
N PRO A 55 -7.04 2.42 -0.57
CA PRO A 55 -5.89 3.12 -1.13
C PRO A 55 -6.07 4.64 -1.01
N LEU A 56 -4.97 5.39 -0.92
CA LEU A 56 -5.02 6.84 -1.13
C LEU A 56 -5.48 7.16 -2.56
N PRO A 57 -6.17 8.30 -2.80
CA PRO A 57 -6.65 8.68 -4.13
C PRO A 57 -5.53 8.76 -5.17
N GLU A 58 -4.33 9.15 -4.75
CA GLU A 58 -3.16 9.24 -5.62
C GLU A 58 -2.76 7.87 -6.15
N TRP A 59 -2.82 6.82 -5.30
CA TRP A 59 -2.55 5.45 -5.73
C TRP A 59 -3.68 4.89 -6.59
N ARG A 60 -4.96 5.22 -6.28
CA ARG A 60 -6.08 4.88 -7.17
C ARG A 60 -5.87 5.46 -8.57
N ALA A 61 -5.55 6.74 -8.65
CA ALA A 61 -5.29 7.41 -9.92
C ALA A 61 -4.10 6.78 -10.66
N ARG A 62 -3.00 6.51 -9.93
CA ARG A 62 -1.79 5.92 -10.52
C ARG A 62 -2.01 4.53 -11.10
N TYR A 63 -2.77 3.68 -10.42
CA TYR A 63 -3.02 2.32 -10.89
C TYR A 63 -3.99 2.31 -12.08
N ARG A 64 -4.97 3.21 -12.09
CA ARG A 64 -5.81 3.45 -13.28
C ARG A 64 -5.00 3.96 -14.47
N GLU A 65 -4.01 4.83 -14.24
CA GLU A 65 -3.09 5.29 -15.30
C GLU A 65 -2.29 4.12 -15.90
N PHE A 66 -1.91 3.11 -15.13
CA PHE A 66 -1.26 1.91 -15.66
C PHE A 66 -2.17 1.16 -16.65
N VAL A 67 -3.45 1.06 -16.33
CA VAL A 67 -4.45 0.50 -17.25
C VAL A 67 -4.59 1.37 -18.51
N ASP A 68 -4.64 2.69 -18.35
CA ASP A 68 -4.70 3.62 -19.48
C ASP A 68 -3.49 3.53 -20.40
N MET A 69 -2.34 3.12 -19.88
CA MET A 69 -1.12 2.86 -20.65
C MET A 69 -1.05 1.46 -21.27
N GLY A 70 -2.05 0.61 -21.01
CA GLY A 70 -2.18 -0.70 -21.64
C GLY A 70 -1.92 -1.90 -20.74
N ALA A 71 -1.85 -1.73 -19.42
CA ALA A 71 -1.85 -2.87 -18.51
C ALA A 71 -3.18 -3.62 -18.59
N ASP A 72 -3.13 -4.94 -18.68
CA ASP A 72 -4.30 -5.82 -18.69
C ASP A 72 -4.79 -6.16 -17.30
N ALA A 73 -3.92 -6.05 -16.31
CA ALA A 73 -4.26 -6.11 -14.89
C ALA A 73 -3.24 -5.35 -14.05
N VAL A 74 -3.67 -4.87 -12.88
CA VAL A 74 -2.80 -4.28 -11.85
C VAL A 74 -3.04 -5.04 -10.55
N ILE A 75 -1.99 -5.63 -9.98
CA ILE A 75 -2.09 -6.43 -8.75
C ILE A 75 -1.05 -5.90 -7.77
N ALA A 76 -1.51 -5.11 -6.80
CA ALA A 76 -0.63 -4.37 -5.91
C ALA A 76 -0.48 -5.02 -4.53
N SER A 77 0.56 -4.59 -3.82
CA SER A 77 0.88 -4.99 -2.45
C SER A 77 1.55 -3.83 -1.70
N HIS A 78 1.92 -4.00 -0.49
CA HIS A 78 2.59 -3.13 0.49
C HIS A 78 1.72 -2.73 1.69
N PRO A 79 0.41 -2.37 1.58
CA PRO A 79 -0.37 -1.96 2.76
C PRO A 79 -0.44 -2.98 3.91
N HIS A 80 0.05 -4.20 3.71
CA HIS A 80 0.03 -5.29 4.68
C HIS A 80 -1.37 -5.69 5.17
N THR A 81 -2.40 -5.18 4.53
CA THR A 81 -3.81 -5.53 4.72
C THR A 81 -4.49 -5.64 3.37
N PRO A 82 -5.44 -6.57 3.19
CA PRO A 82 -6.22 -6.60 1.97
C PRO A 82 -6.95 -5.28 1.76
N GLN A 83 -6.89 -4.78 0.54
CA GLN A 83 -7.74 -3.71 0.05
C GLN A 83 -8.66 -4.28 -1.02
N GLY A 84 -9.78 -3.62 -1.33
CA GLY A 84 -10.68 -4.06 -2.37
C GLY A 84 -10.06 -4.01 -3.77
N TRP A 85 -10.86 -4.39 -4.73
CA TRP A 85 -10.51 -4.29 -6.14
C TRP A 85 -11.65 -3.66 -6.93
N GLU A 86 -11.33 -3.19 -8.11
CA GLU A 86 -12.31 -2.64 -9.04
C GLU A 86 -12.04 -3.11 -10.47
N GLU A 87 -13.08 -3.12 -11.29
CA GLU A 87 -12.95 -3.18 -12.73
C GLU A 87 -12.90 -1.74 -13.28
N TYR A 88 -11.80 -1.41 -13.95
CA TYR A 88 -11.61 -0.12 -14.59
C TYR A 88 -11.35 -0.33 -16.09
N LYS A 89 -12.26 0.17 -16.94
CA LYS A 89 -12.20 0.01 -18.41
C LYS A 89 -12.06 -1.47 -18.84
N GLY A 90 -12.75 -2.37 -18.16
CA GLY A 90 -12.71 -3.80 -18.46
C GLY A 90 -11.42 -4.50 -17.96
N LYS A 91 -10.64 -3.87 -17.10
CA LYS A 91 -9.41 -4.42 -16.52
C LYS A 91 -9.46 -4.41 -15.00
N MET A 92 -8.92 -5.46 -14.39
CA MET A 92 -8.95 -5.61 -12.94
C MET A 92 -7.79 -4.87 -12.27
N ILE A 93 -8.10 -4.14 -11.19
CA ILE A 93 -7.13 -3.48 -10.32
C ILE A 93 -7.34 -3.98 -8.88
N TYR A 94 -6.38 -4.74 -8.36
CA TYR A 94 -6.30 -5.19 -6.97
C TYR A 94 -5.38 -4.23 -6.21
N TYR A 95 -5.92 -3.51 -5.23
CA TYR A 95 -5.19 -2.42 -4.55
C TYR A 95 -4.20 -2.90 -3.51
N SER A 96 -4.47 -4.02 -2.84
CA SER A 96 -3.51 -4.72 -1.99
C SER A 96 -3.96 -6.15 -1.75
N LEU A 97 -3.04 -7.09 -1.90
CA LEU A 97 -3.27 -8.48 -1.55
C LEU A 97 -3.13 -8.77 -0.05
N GLY A 98 -2.69 -7.79 0.75
CA GLY A 98 -2.36 -8.04 2.16
C GLY A 98 -1.11 -8.92 2.32
N ASN A 99 -1.04 -9.61 3.45
CA ASN A 99 0.07 -10.52 3.77
C ASN A 99 -0.30 -11.96 3.46
N PHE A 100 0.52 -12.64 2.65
CA PHE A 100 0.40 -14.09 2.50
C PHE A 100 0.89 -14.81 3.77
N PHE A 101 2.12 -14.51 4.17
CA PHE A 101 2.70 -14.95 5.43
C PHE A 101 3.78 -13.95 5.87
N PHE A 102 3.66 -13.41 7.07
CA PHE A 102 4.59 -12.40 7.56
C PHE A 102 4.86 -12.61 9.05
N GLN A 103 6.05 -13.07 9.40
CA GLN A 103 6.40 -13.49 10.76
C GLN A 103 6.63 -12.34 11.76
N LEU A 104 6.21 -11.14 11.45
CA LEU A 104 6.26 -10.02 12.39
C LEU A 104 5.03 -10.05 13.30
N PHE A 105 5.13 -10.81 14.39
CA PHE A 105 4.07 -10.90 15.39
C PHE A 105 4.22 -9.76 16.39
N SER A 106 3.58 -8.63 16.09
CA SER A 106 3.48 -7.50 16.97
C SER A 106 2.04 -7.31 17.41
N SER A 107 1.81 -7.05 18.69
CA SER A 107 0.51 -6.62 19.20
C SER A 107 0.06 -5.25 18.68
N GLN A 108 0.87 -4.61 17.85
CA GLN A 108 0.63 -3.29 17.28
C GLN A 108 -0.24 -3.34 16.02
N HIS A 109 -0.31 -4.50 15.34
CA HIS A 109 -1.08 -4.63 14.12
C HIS A 109 -2.50 -5.11 14.38
N GLY A 110 -3.45 -4.57 13.63
CA GLY A 110 -4.85 -4.97 13.68
C GLY A 110 -5.12 -6.36 13.08
N ALA A 111 -6.33 -6.86 13.23
CA ALA A 111 -6.73 -8.19 12.74
C ALA A 111 -6.54 -8.37 11.22
N ASN A 112 -6.58 -7.29 10.45
CA ASN A 112 -6.43 -7.35 9.00
C ASN A 112 -4.99 -7.63 8.55
N TRP A 113 -3.99 -7.39 9.40
CA TRP A 113 -2.60 -7.76 9.15
C TRP A 113 -2.41 -9.26 8.88
N TYR A 114 -3.25 -10.08 9.52
CA TYR A 114 -3.17 -11.54 9.43
C TYR A 114 -4.00 -12.12 8.29
N LYS A 115 -4.55 -11.27 7.42
CA LYS A 115 -5.35 -11.66 6.25
C LYS A 115 -4.57 -11.41 4.98
N GLY A 116 -4.79 -12.26 3.98
CA GLY A 116 -4.23 -12.11 2.66
C GLY A 116 -5.19 -12.57 1.57
N LEU A 117 -4.88 -12.16 0.36
CA LEU A 117 -5.54 -12.59 -0.86
C LEU A 117 -4.53 -13.29 -1.77
N VAL A 118 -4.97 -14.34 -2.42
CA VAL A 118 -4.30 -14.94 -3.58
C VAL A 118 -5.20 -14.71 -4.78
N VAL A 119 -4.67 -14.09 -5.79
CA VAL A 119 -5.38 -13.88 -7.07
C VAL A 119 -4.90 -14.92 -8.06
N GLU A 120 -5.78 -15.82 -8.43
CA GLU A 120 -5.58 -16.74 -9.53
C GLU A 120 -6.00 -16.06 -10.84
N MET A 121 -5.09 -15.99 -11.80
CA MET A 121 -5.34 -15.39 -13.10
C MET A 121 -5.28 -16.46 -14.19
N ASN A 122 -6.37 -16.64 -14.88
CA ASN A 122 -6.47 -17.56 -16.01
C ASN A 122 -6.45 -16.77 -17.33
N ILE A 123 -5.69 -17.26 -18.29
CA ILE A 123 -5.55 -16.69 -19.64
C ILE A 123 -6.06 -17.71 -20.63
N ASP A 124 -7.12 -17.39 -21.38
CA ASP A 124 -7.65 -18.27 -22.42
C ASP A 124 -6.84 -18.18 -23.74
N GLU A 125 -7.19 -19.00 -24.71
CA GLU A 125 -6.57 -19.04 -26.04
C GLU A 125 -6.69 -17.70 -26.79
N ASN A 126 -7.73 -16.91 -26.48
CA ASN A 126 -7.99 -15.59 -27.07
C ASN A 126 -7.35 -14.46 -26.27
N LYS A 127 -6.52 -14.77 -25.25
CA LYS A 127 -5.87 -13.81 -24.33
C LYS A 127 -6.84 -13.06 -23.43
N ASN A 128 -8.08 -13.55 -23.26
CA ASN A 128 -8.97 -13.00 -22.24
C ASN A 128 -8.51 -13.44 -20.86
N LEU A 129 -8.61 -12.53 -19.91
CA LEU A 129 -8.26 -12.77 -18.52
C LEU A 129 -9.52 -13.02 -17.69
N SER A 130 -9.46 -14.03 -16.85
CA SER A 130 -10.42 -14.23 -15.75
C SER A 130 -9.67 -14.36 -14.45
N PHE A 131 -10.33 -14.01 -13.34
CA PHE A 131 -9.69 -13.92 -12.03
C PHE A 131 -10.56 -14.57 -10.98
N ASP A 132 -9.93 -15.40 -10.14
CA ASP A 132 -10.52 -15.94 -8.93
C ASP A 132 -9.73 -15.43 -7.72
N VAL A 133 -10.44 -15.09 -6.64
CA VAL A 133 -9.84 -14.56 -5.41
C VAL A 133 -10.02 -15.56 -4.28
N HIS A 134 -8.90 -15.99 -3.73
CA HIS A 134 -8.85 -16.90 -2.58
C HIS A 134 -8.36 -16.12 -1.35
N ASN A 135 -9.08 -16.29 -0.24
CA ASN A 135 -8.70 -15.64 1.01
C ASN A 135 -7.76 -16.54 1.81
N THR A 136 -6.78 -15.92 2.42
CA THR A 136 -5.87 -16.59 3.35
C THR A 136 -5.87 -15.85 4.68
N LYS A 137 -5.59 -16.59 5.74
CA LYS A 137 -5.24 -16.06 7.04
C LYS A 137 -4.03 -16.80 7.58
N PHE A 138 -3.20 -16.11 8.32
CA PHE A 138 -2.06 -16.75 8.96
C PHE A 138 -2.02 -16.48 10.46
N SER A 139 -1.43 -17.41 11.16
CA SER A 139 -1.10 -17.31 12.58
C SER A 139 0.41 -17.49 12.75
N LYS A 140 0.85 -17.55 14.00
CA LYS A 140 2.28 -17.72 14.31
C LYS A 140 2.94 -18.93 13.59
N PHE A 141 2.18 -19.99 13.30
CA PHE A 141 2.73 -21.24 12.81
C PHE A 141 1.97 -21.83 11.63
N SER A 142 0.89 -21.22 11.20
CA SER A 142 0.05 -21.76 10.13
C SER A 142 -0.38 -20.68 9.14
N LEU A 143 -0.49 -21.10 7.90
CA LEU A 143 -1.19 -20.38 6.84
C LEU A 143 -2.39 -21.25 6.46
N GLU A 144 -3.57 -20.65 6.44
CA GLU A 144 -4.82 -21.34 6.20
C GLU A 144 -5.60 -20.64 5.08
N HIS A 145 -6.33 -21.42 4.31
CA HIS A 145 -7.31 -20.92 3.39
C HIS A 145 -8.57 -20.52 4.17
N ASP A 146 -9.11 -19.32 3.91
CA ASP A 146 -10.27 -18.79 4.64
C ASP A 146 -11.45 -18.53 3.70
N GLU A 147 -12.31 -19.53 3.53
CA GLU A 147 -13.52 -19.46 2.70
C GLU A 147 -14.79 -19.16 3.51
N THR A 148 -14.65 -18.60 4.70
CA THR A 148 -15.79 -18.26 5.53
C THR A 148 -16.68 -17.22 4.87
N ILE A 149 -17.97 -17.24 5.25
CA ILE A 149 -18.95 -16.25 4.78
C ILE A 149 -18.55 -14.85 5.25
N GLU A 150 -17.96 -14.73 6.43
CA GLU A 150 -17.44 -13.48 6.99
C GLU A 150 -16.34 -12.88 6.11
N CYS A 151 -15.44 -13.73 5.61
CA CYS A 151 -14.35 -13.30 4.74
C CYS A 151 -14.89 -12.79 3.39
N LYS A 152 -15.84 -13.50 2.80
CA LYS A 152 -16.51 -13.08 1.55
C LYS A 152 -17.24 -11.75 1.73
N LYS A 153 -18.01 -11.59 2.80
CA LYS A 153 -18.68 -10.33 3.15
C LYS A 153 -17.69 -9.18 3.36
N TYR A 154 -16.53 -9.49 3.92
CA TYR A 154 -15.49 -8.48 4.11
C TYR A 154 -14.91 -8.02 2.76
N ASN A 155 -14.66 -8.93 1.83
CA ASN A 155 -14.23 -8.58 0.47
C ASN A 155 -15.28 -7.73 -0.26
N ASP A 156 -16.55 -8.13 -0.19
CA ASP A 156 -17.67 -7.36 -0.77
C ASP A 156 -17.70 -5.93 -0.19
N TYR A 157 -17.52 -5.81 1.12
CA TYR A 157 -17.46 -4.52 1.80
C TYR A 157 -16.27 -3.67 1.31
N LEU A 158 -15.09 -4.25 1.15
CA LEU A 158 -13.91 -3.53 0.63
C LEU A 158 -14.13 -3.02 -0.79
N CYS A 159 -14.76 -3.83 -1.65
CA CYS A 159 -15.11 -3.44 -3.01
C CYS A 159 -16.22 -2.37 -3.03
N GLU A 160 -17.20 -2.47 -2.13
CA GLU A 160 -18.25 -1.46 -1.95
C GLU A 160 -17.67 -0.10 -1.56
N LEU A 161 -16.68 -0.07 -0.66
CA LEU A 161 -15.98 1.18 -0.31
C LEU A 161 -15.35 1.85 -1.53
N LEU A 162 -14.81 1.08 -2.47
CA LEU A 162 -14.19 1.63 -3.69
C LEU A 162 -15.23 2.09 -4.72
N SER A 163 -16.38 1.44 -4.80
CA SER A 163 -17.43 1.72 -5.77
C SER A 163 -18.34 2.89 -5.38
N ASN A 164 -18.36 3.28 -4.11
CA ASN A 164 -19.18 4.36 -3.58
C ASN A 164 -18.27 5.49 -3.07
N GLU A 165 -18.24 6.61 -3.81
CA GLU A 165 -17.35 7.74 -3.50
C GLU A 165 -17.59 8.32 -2.10
N ASP A 166 -18.83 8.47 -1.66
CA ASP A 166 -19.12 9.03 -0.32
C ASP A 166 -18.57 8.10 0.79
N LYS A 167 -18.83 6.79 0.67
CA LYS A 167 -18.32 5.79 1.63
C LYS A 167 -16.78 5.74 1.60
N TYR A 168 -16.20 5.84 0.42
CA TYR A 168 -14.75 5.86 0.26
C TYR A 168 -14.11 7.04 1.00
N TRP A 169 -14.62 8.26 0.78
CA TRP A 169 -14.09 9.47 1.42
C TRP A 169 -14.35 9.49 2.93
N ASP A 170 -15.52 9.05 3.37
CA ASP A 170 -15.84 8.94 4.81
C ASP A 170 -14.90 7.96 5.50
N TYR A 171 -14.67 6.80 4.88
CA TYR A 171 -13.76 5.79 5.41
C TYR A 171 -12.32 6.30 5.45
N LEU A 172 -11.84 6.82 4.33
CA LEU A 172 -10.48 7.36 4.20
C LEU A 172 -10.19 8.44 5.25
N ASN A 173 -11.09 9.40 5.38
CA ASN A 173 -10.93 10.50 6.33
C ASN A 173 -10.95 10.02 7.79
N ARG A 174 -11.78 9.02 8.10
CA ARG A 174 -11.81 8.39 9.42
C ARG A 174 -10.49 7.68 9.73
N ASP A 175 -9.99 6.87 8.81
CA ASP A 175 -8.75 6.13 8.99
C ASP A 175 -7.54 7.06 9.11
N LEU A 176 -7.45 8.09 8.27
CA LEU A 176 -6.39 9.09 8.37
C LEU A 176 -6.42 9.82 9.71
N LYS A 177 -7.60 10.15 10.25
CA LYS A 177 -7.73 10.72 11.59
C LYS A 177 -7.26 9.76 12.68
N ALA A 178 -7.55 8.47 12.53
CA ALA A 178 -7.11 7.44 13.49
C ALA A 178 -5.59 7.24 13.45
N LEU A 179 -4.97 7.31 12.27
CA LEU A 179 -3.52 7.18 12.08
C LEU A 179 -2.74 8.44 12.47
N TRP A 180 -3.40 9.61 12.55
CA TRP A 180 -2.73 10.88 12.83
C TRP A 180 -1.80 10.87 14.06
N PRO A 181 -2.17 10.30 15.22
CA PRO A 181 -1.29 10.26 16.37
C PRO A 181 0.07 9.60 16.08
N GLU A 182 0.08 8.52 15.30
CA GLU A 182 1.31 7.83 14.89
C GLU A 182 2.11 8.67 13.89
N TYR A 183 1.47 9.15 12.83
CA TYR A 183 2.12 9.98 11.81
C TYR A 183 2.66 11.30 12.34
N LYS A 184 1.97 11.89 13.31
CA LYS A 184 2.49 13.05 14.04
C LYS A 184 3.83 12.74 14.70
N LEU A 185 4.01 11.52 15.20
CA LEU A 185 5.28 11.09 15.78
C LEU A 185 6.36 10.85 14.71
N TYR A 186 6.00 10.31 13.56
CA TYR A 186 6.92 10.20 12.43
C TYR A 186 7.46 11.58 12.03
N LEU A 187 6.60 12.60 11.95
CA LEU A 187 7.02 13.97 11.67
C LEU A 187 7.97 14.52 12.73
N LEU A 188 7.78 14.12 13.97
CA LEU A 188 8.55 14.61 15.10
C LEU A 188 9.80 13.75 15.39
N ARG A 189 9.94 12.57 14.76
CA ARG A 189 11.17 11.78 14.83
C ARG A 189 12.33 12.59 14.28
N GLY A 190 13.26 12.92 15.14
CA GLY A 190 14.44 13.71 14.77
C GLY A 190 14.37 15.19 15.14
N LEU A 191 13.22 15.72 15.50
CA LEU A 191 13.12 17.07 16.03
C LEU A 191 13.18 17.10 17.55
N ALA A 192 13.55 16.00 18.23
CA ALA A 192 13.56 15.90 19.72
C ALA A 192 12.26 16.48 20.33
N ALA A 193 11.15 16.31 19.67
CA ALA A 193 10.01 17.15 19.92
C ALA A 193 9.15 16.56 20.99
N ILE A 194 9.00 17.32 21.89
CA ILE A 194 8.10 17.40 23.00
C ILE A 194 6.66 17.42 22.47
N ALA A 195 6.16 16.28 22.06
CA ALA A 195 4.72 16.11 21.95
C ALA A 195 4.23 15.66 23.34
N PRO A 196 3.28 16.35 23.96
CA PRO A 196 2.66 15.88 25.17
C PRO A 196 1.93 14.57 24.87
N THR A 197 2.46 13.46 25.40
CA THR A 197 1.90 12.13 25.19
C THR A 197 2.16 11.27 26.41
N THR A 198 1.19 10.41 26.71
CA THR A 198 1.33 9.35 27.71
C THR A 198 1.69 8.01 27.11
N ASN A 199 1.81 7.92 25.78
CA ASN A 199 2.16 6.69 25.10
C ASN A 199 3.63 6.35 25.35
N ILE A 200 3.89 5.22 26.01
CA ILE A 200 5.23 4.79 26.41
C ILE A 200 6.17 4.55 25.21
N HIS A 201 5.65 4.09 24.09
CA HIS A 201 6.44 3.90 22.87
C HIS A 201 6.93 5.24 22.32
N VAL A 202 6.07 6.26 22.36
CA VAL A 202 6.40 7.62 21.95
C VAL A 202 7.47 8.20 22.87
N LEU A 203 7.29 8.04 24.18
CA LEU A 203 8.26 8.53 25.17
C LEU A 203 9.62 7.82 25.02
N SER A 204 9.62 6.52 24.75
CA SER A 204 10.86 5.77 24.50
C SER A 204 11.58 6.22 23.22
N HIS A 205 10.85 6.50 22.14
CA HIS A 205 11.43 7.04 20.90
C HIS A 205 11.91 8.47 21.07
N ALA A 206 11.18 9.32 21.80
CA ALA A 206 11.62 10.66 22.11
C ALA A 206 12.89 10.64 22.98
N ALA A 207 12.94 9.79 24.00
CA ALA A 207 14.12 9.61 24.83
C ALA A 207 15.32 9.08 24.01
N TYR A 208 15.10 8.12 23.12
CA TYR A 208 16.13 7.62 22.22
C TYR A 208 16.66 8.72 21.29
N GLY A 209 15.79 9.54 20.71
CA GLY A 209 16.16 10.69 19.88
C GLY A 209 16.98 11.74 20.64
N LEU A 210 16.62 12.02 21.89
CA LEU A 210 17.39 12.93 22.77
C LEU A 210 18.79 12.39 23.07
N LEU A 211 18.93 11.06 23.20
CA LEU A 211 20.24 10.43 23.54
C LEU A 211 21.12 10.22 22.33
N LYS A 212 20.55 9.95 21.16
CA LYS A 212 21.28 9.58 19.93
C LYS A 212 21.37 10.69 18.89
N GLY A 213 20.63 11.79 19.10
CA GLY A 213 20.49 12.85 18.10
C GLY A 213 19.45 12.53 17.01
N PRO A 214 19.34 13.39 15.99
CA PRO A 214 18.34 13.23 14.95
C PRO A 214 18.60 11.98 14.10
N ASP A 215 17.54 11.21 13.87
CA ASP A 215 17.56 10.10 12.92
C ASP A 215 17.40 10.63 11.49
N ILE A 216 18.51 11.05 10.90
CA ILE A 216 18.51 11.64 9.55
C ILE A 216 17.96 10.68 8.48
N PRO A 217 18.31 9.37 8.44
CA PRO A 217 17.71 8.42 7.52
C PRO A 217 16.19 8.35 7.65
N MET A 218 15.65 8.29 8.86
CA MET A 218 14.20 8.26 9.09
C MET A 218 13.53 9.57 8.67
N MET A 219 14.13 10.71 8.95
CA MET A 219 13.62 12.01 8.50
C MET A 219 13.57 12.07 6.97
N LEU A 220 14.63 11.66 6.30
CA LEU A 220 14.66 11.60 4.83
C LEU A 220 13.57 10.68 4.29
N ASN A 221 13.39 9.51 4.89
CA ASN A 221 12.32 8.60 4.52
C ASN A 221 10.95 9.26 4.61
N ASN A 222 10.65 9.95 5.71
CA ASN A 222 9.36 10.64 5.89
C ASN A 222 9.09 11.71 4.82
N PHE A 223 10.11 12.39 4.32
CA PHE A 223 9.98 13.36 3.24
C PHE A 223 9.94 12.72 1.84
N GLN A 224 10.62 11.61 1.66
CA GLN A 224 10.75 10.94 0.37
C GLN A 224 9.60 9.96 0.09
N CYS A 225 9.05 9.34 1.14
CA CYS A 225 7.91 8.42 0.99
C CYS A 225 6.65 9.18 0.57
N GLU A 226 6.20 8.92 -0.62
CA GLU A 226 5.02 9.58 -1.20
C GLU A 226 3.75 9.27 -0.42
N SER A 227 3.55 8.03 0.00
CA SER A 227 2.39 7.62 0.80
C SER A 227 2.35 8.36 2.13
N HIS A 228 3.47 8.43 2.86
CA HIS A 228 3.54 9.17 4.11
C HIS A 228 3.29 10.66 3.90
N ARG A 229 3.93 11.26 2.90
CA ARG A 229 3.75 12.68 2.58
C ARG A 229 2.30 13.01 2.25
N TRP A 230 1.65 12.24 1.39
CA TRP A 230 0.25 12.48 1.02
C TRP A 230 -0.72 12.24 2.18
N ALA A 231 -0.49 11.19 2.99
CA ALA A 231 -1.26 10.94 4.19
C ALA A 231 -1.14 12.09 5.19
N ILE A 232 0.08 12.53 5.50
CA ILE A 232 0.39 13.64 6.39
C ILE A 232 -0.27 14.95 5.89
N GLU A 233 -0.10 15.26 4.60
CA GLU A 233 -0.68 16.47 4.01
C GLU A 233 -2.20 16.50 4.16
N ARG A 234 -2.89 15.37 3.92
CA ARG A 234 -4.33 15.26 4.14
C ARG A 234 -4.72 15.43 5.61
N MET A 235 -4.00 14.76 6.51
CA MET A 235 -4.24 14.85 7.95
C MET A 235 -4.07 16.28 8.47
N LEU A 236 -3.08 17.02 7.97
CA LEU A 236 -2.88 18.43 8.32
C LEU A 236 -4.00 19.32 7.80
N ARG A 237 -4.54 19.06 6.63
CA ARG A 237 -5.68 19.81 6.06
C ARG A 237 -7.01 19.57 6.80
N MET A 238 -7.10 18.50 7.61
CA MET A 238 -8.29 18.15 8.39
C MET A 238 -8.26 18.71 9.82
N GLN A 239 -7.18 19.38 10.24
CA GLN A 239 -7.08 20.06 11.56
C GLN A 239 -7.76 21.43 11.51
#